data_0666b524351a2a486194bd0b5df0178d
#
_entry.id   0666b524351a2a486194bd0b5df0178d
#
_cell.length_a   1.000
_cell.length_b   1.000
_cell.length_c   1.000
_cell.angle_alpha   90.00
_cell.angle_beta   90.00
_cell.angle_gamma   90.00
#
_symmetry.space_group_name_H-M   'P 1'
#
loop_
_entity.id
_entity.type
_entity.pdbx_description
1 polymer ?
#
loop_
_entity_poly.entity_id
_entity_poly.type
_entity_poly.pdbx_seq_one_letter_code
_entity_poly.pdbx_strand_id
1 'polypeptide(L)'
;MKSVVIQQPNELVIEERQLPVPGAGDVRVSIKLAGICGSDSHIYRGHNPFAKYPRVIGHEFFGVIDAVGEGVDSARLGQRVSVDPVISCGHCYPCSVGKPNVCTSLVVLGVHRDGGFSEYAVVPAQNAWPIPDDIPDKHAVMVEPFTIAANVTGQAKPTEQDVALIYGAGPMGLVTVQALKGVYQVKQVIVVDRIDERLAMARRSGADWVFNNGEQSLQAALEEKGIKPTLIIDAACHPSILQEAITLASPAARIVLMGFSNEPSQIVQQGITGKELAIFSSRLNANKFPVVIDWLKRGLIDPEKLITHTFDYHHVKDAIELFEKDQRQCCKVLLTFGQ
;
A
#
# COMPACT_ATOMS: atom_id res chain seq x y z
N MET A 1 -3.15 -27.66 -5.65
CA MET A 1 -2.58 -26.56 -4.87
C MET A 1 -3.55 -26.09 -3.80
N LYS A 2 -3.04 -25.59 -2.69
CA LYS A 2 -3.89 -25.03 -1.63
C LYS A 2 -4.07 -23.51 -1.81
N SER A 3 -5.27 -23.03 -1.50
CA SER A 3 -5.64 -21.61 -1.61
C SER A 3 -6.47 -21.19 -0.40
N VAL A 4 -6.24 -19.98 0.08
CA VAL A 4 -7.07 -19.33 1.10
C VAL A 4 -8.23 -18.63 0.40
N VAL A 5 -9.43 -19.10 0.64
CA VAL A 5 -10.65 -18.64 -0.04
C VAL A 5 -11.61 -18.02 0.94
N ILE A 6 -12.07 -16.83 0.64
CA ILE A 6 -13.24 -16.25 1.29
C ILE A 6 -14.47 -16.72 0.51
N GLN A 7 -15.23 -17.65 1.09
CA GLN A 7 -16.42 -18.21 0.47
C GLN A 7 -17.58 -17.21 0.47
N GLN A 8 -17.73 -16.53 1.58
CA GLN A 8 -18.65 -15.41 1.81
C GLN A 8 -18.12 -14.57 2.98
N PRO A 9 -18.70 -13.41 3.27
CA PRO A 9 -18.28 -12.60 4.42
C PRO A 9 -18.17 -13.40 5.71
N ASN A 10 -17.02 -13.28 6.40
CA ASN A 10 -16.66 -13.98 7.63
C ASN A 10 -16.43 -15.51 7.51
N GLU A 11 -16.46 -16.04 6.30
CA GLU A 11 -16.18 -17.45 6.03
C GLU A 11 -14.91 -17.61 5.21
N LEU A 12 -13.82 -17.96 5.89
CA LEU A 12 -12.52 -18.23 5.30
C LEU A 12 -12.20 -19.70 5.42
N VAL A 13 -11.83 -20.32 4.31
CA VAL A 13 -11.41 -21.73 4.24
C VAL A 13 -10.09 -21.86 3.47
N ILE A 14 -9.35 -22.91 3.78
CA ILE A 14 -8.21 -23.36 2.96
C ILE A 14 -8.71 -24.58 2.19
N GLU A 15 -8.73 -24.46 0.86
CA GLU A 15 -9.22 -25.53 0.00
C GLU A 15 -8.19 -25.98 -1.01
N GLU A 16 -8.31 -27.22 -1.45
CA GLU A 16 -7.50 -27.77 -2.51
C GLU A 16 -8.11 -27.41 -3.87
N ARG A 17 -7.31 -26.84 -4.79
CA ARG A 17 -7.69 -26.43 -6.12
C ARG A 17 -6.77 -27.08 -7.15
N GLN A 18 -7.22 -27.17 -8.39
CA GLN A 18 -6.37 -27.55 -9.52
C GLN A 18 -5.26 -26.53 -9.69
N LEU A 19 -4.08 -27.02 -10.07
CA LEU A 19 -2.94 -26.16 -10.42
C LEU A 19 -3.30 -25.35 -11.67
N PRO A 20 -3.30 -24.02 -11.64
CA PRO A 20 -3.70 -23.23 -12.79
C PRO A 20 -2.63 -23.29 -13.89
N VAL A 21 -3.09 -23.30 -15.13
CA VAL A 21 -2.23 -23.28 -16.31
C VAL A 21 -2.20 -21.85 -16.87
N PRO A 22 -1.00 -21.26 -17.11
CA PRO A 22 -0.91 -19.91 -17.66
C PRO A 22 -1.42 -19.92 -19.13
N GLY A 23 -2.27 -18.93 -19.45
CA GLY A 23 -2.72 -18.66 -20.81
C GLY A 23 -1.67 -17.90 -21.63
N ALA A 24 -2.00 -17.56 -22.87
CA ALA A 24 -1.14 -16.74 -23.72
C ALA A 24 -0.87 -15.38 -23.06
N GLY A 25 0.41 -14.99 -22.96
CA GLY A 25 0.85 -13.76 -22.34
C GLY A 25 0.90 -13.77 -20.81
N ASP A 26 0.53 -14.91 -20.16
CA ASP A 26 0.54 -15.05 -18.71
C ASP A 26 1.77 -15.83 -18.22
N VAL A 27 2.07 -15.68 -16.93
CA VAL A 27 3.00 -16.51 -16.19
C VAL A 27 2.32 -17.11 -14.95
N ARG A 28 2.77 -18.30 -14.53
CA ARG A 28 2.40 -18.82 -13.22
C ARG A 28 3.53 -18.54 -12.24
N VAL A 29 3.17 -18.02 -11.09
CA VAL A 29 4.08 -17.70 -9.99
C VAL A 29 3.86 -18.69 -8.85
N SER A 30 4.90 -19.44 -8.47
CA SER A 30 4.97 -20.18 -7.21
C SER A 30 5.21 -19.17 -6.10
N ILE A 31 4.18 -18.93 -5.28
CA ILE A 31 4.20 -17.88 -4.26
C ILE A 31 5.05 -18.35 -3.07
N LYS A 32 5.88 -17.45 -2.56
CA LYS A 32 6.72 -17.67 -1.37
C LYS A 32 6.23 -16.86 -0.18
N LEU A 33 5.88 -15.61 -0.42
CA LEU A 33 5.43 -14.67 0.60
C LEU A 33 4.24 -13.86 0.08
N ALA A 34 3.29 -13.58 0.98
CA ALA A 34 2.24 -12.59 0.74
C ALA A 34 2.05 -11.69 1.97
N GLY A 35 1.72 -10.43 1.75
CA GLY A 35 1.43 -9.45 2.81
C GLY A 35 -0.07 -9.33 3.07
N ILE A 36 -0.46 -9.20 4.33
CA ILE A 36 -1.84 -8.87 4.72
C ILE A 36 -2.01 -7.36 4.70
N CYS A 37 -3.04 -6.90 4.00
CA CYS A 37 -3.46 -5.51 3.92
C CYS A 37 -4.84 -5.30 4.59
N GLY A 38 -5.14 -4.07 4.99
CA GLY A 38 -6.46 -3.71 5.52
C GLY A 38 -7.61 -4.00 4.54
N SER A 39 -7.36 -3.92 3.24
CA SER A 39 -8.36 -4.26 2.22
C SER A 39 -8.70 -5.76 2.19
N ASP A 40 -7.78 -6.64 2.58
CA ASP A 40 -8.06 -8.08 2.70
C ASP A 40 -9.03 -8.34 3.85
N SER A 41 -8.83 -7.66 4.99
CA SER A 41 -9.77 -7.68 6.10
C SER A 41 -11.14 -7.12 5.69
N HIS A 42 -11.20 -6.01 4.94
CA HIS A 42 -12.47 -5.46 4.43
C HIS A 42 -13.18 -6.43 3.50
N ILE A 43 -12.46 -7.20 2.66
CA ILE A 43 -13.07 -8.26 1.84
C ILE A 43 -13.58 -9.38 2.74
N TYR A 44 -12.76 -9.84 3.68
CA TYR A 44 -13.16 -10.90 4.60
C TYR A 44 -14.42 -10.53 5.41
N ARG A 45 -14.55 -9.27 5.84
CA ARG A 45 -15.70 -8.77 6.60
C ARG A 45 -16.90 -8.36 5.73
N GLY A 46 -16.81 -8.41 4.40
CA GLY A 46 -17.89 -8.03 3.50
C GLY A 46 -18.07 -6.52 3.30
N HIS A 47 -17.08 -5.73 3.67
CA HIS A 47 -17.13 -4.26 3.59
C HIS A 47 -16.58 -3.72 2.26
N ASN A 48 -15.97 -4.56 1.41
CA ASN A 48 -15.44 -4.14 0.13
C ASN A 48 -16.52 -4.25 -0.96
N PRO A 49 -16.96 -3.13 -1.57
CA PRO A 49 -18.06 -3.13 -2.55
C PRO A 49 -17.70 -3.73 -3.91
N PHE A 50 -16.40 -3.97 -4.17
CA PHE A 50 -15.92 -4.49 -5.45
C PHE A 50 -15.66 -6.00 -5.43
N ALA A 51 -15.53 -6.59 -4.24
CA ALA A 51 -15.25 -8.01 -4.11
C ALA A 51 -16.49 -8.85 -4.41
N LYS A 52 -16.30 -9.93 -5.16
CA LYS A 52 -17.32 -10.97 -5.40
C LYS A 52 -16.81 -12.29 -4.86
N TYR A 53 -17.68 -13.02 -4.21
CA TYR A 53 -17.35 -14.30 -3.56
C TYR A 53 -17.79 -15.49 -4.45
N PRO A 54 -17.09 -16.65 -4.37
CA PRO A 54 -15.87 -16.88 -3.61
C PRO A 54 -14.66 -16.13 -4.19
N ARG A 55 -13.65 -15.82 -3.33
CA ARG A 55 -12.47 -15.07 -3.73
C ARG A 55 -11.20 -15.56 -3.00
N VAL A 56 -10.12 -15.81 -3.72
CA VAL A 56 -8.75 -15.85 -3.16
C VAL A 56 -8.30 -14.41 -3.05
N ILE A 57 -8.07 -13.95 -1.81
CA ILE A 57 -7.61 -12.58 -1.52
C ILE A 57 -6.09 -12.45 -1.62
N GLY A 58 -5.54 -11.30 -1.24
CA GLY A 58 -4.11 -10.98 -1.24
C GLY A 58 -3.66 -10.36 -2.56
N HIS A 59 -3.12 -9.15 -2.47
CA HIS A 59 -2.63 -8.36 -3.59
C HIS A 59 -1.19 -7.90 -3.42
N GLU A 60 -0.57 -8.22 -2.30
CA GLU A 60 0.84 -8.00 -1.99
C GLU A 60 1.51 -9.37 -1.98
N PHE A 61 2.17 -9.81 -3.06
CA PHE A 61 2.80 -11.13 -3.08
C PHE A 61 4.05 -11.20 -3.95
N PHE A 62 4.93 -12.10 -3.54
CA PHE A 62 6.23 -12.38 -4.13
C PHE A 62 6.40 -13.89 -4.34
N GLY A 63 7.09 -14.27 -5.40
CA GLY A 63 7.39 -15.67 -5.67
C GLY A 63 8.34 -15.85 -6.85
N VAL A 64 8.31 -17.05 -7.41
CA VAL A 64 9.17 -17.46 -8.53
C VAL A 64 8.31 -17.95 -9.69
N ILE A 65 8.61 -17.52 -10.90
CA ILE A 65 7.93 -17.99 -12.10
C ILE A 65 8.28 -19.47 -12.32
N ASP A 66 7.29 -20.36 -12.28
CA ASP A 66 7.46 -21.81 -12.47
C ASP A 66 6.86 -22.33 -13.79
N ALA A 67 6.02 -21.52 -14.45
CA ALA A 67 5.50 -21.82 -15.78
C ALA A 67 5.23 -20.54 -16.57
N VAL A 68 5.37 -20.61 -17.88
CA VAL A 68 5.08 -19.51 -18.81
C VAL A 68 4.04 -19.95 -19.83
N GLY A 69 3.14 -19.04 -20.21
CA GLY A 69 2.16 -19.23 -21.26
C GLY A 69 2.73 -18.96 -22.67
N GLU A 70 1.92 -19.20 -23.66
CA GLU A 70 2.27 -18.95 -25.08
C GLU A 70 2.64 -17.46 -25.26
N GLY A 71 3.71 -17.20 -26.03
CA GLY A 71 4.21 -15.85 -26.31
C GLY A 71 5.05 -15.21 -25.21
N VAL A 72 5.24 -15.88 -24.07
CA VAL A 72 6.15 -15.41 -23.00
C VAL A 72 7.51 -16.09 -23.16
N ASP A 73 8.59 -15.31 -23.03
CA ASP A 73 9.96 -15.81 -23.10
C ASP A 73 10.22 -16.86 -21.99
N SER A 74 10.64 -18.05 -22.38
CA SER A 74 10.99 -19.15 -21.46
C SER A 74 12.18 -18.81 -20.54
N ALA A 75 13.01 -17.83 -20.87
CA ALA A 75 14.07 -17.34 -20.01
C ALA A 75 13.55 -16.72 -18.70
N ARG A 76 12.24 -16.46 -18.61
CA ARG A 76 11.60 -16.01 -17.37
C ARG A 76 11.36 -17.13 -16.34
N LEU A 77 11.49 -18.41 -16.72
CA LEU A 77 11.42 -19.53 -15.77
C LEU A 77 12.52 -19.39 -14.71
N GLY A 78 12.13 -19.57 -13.44
CA GLY A 78 13.01 -19.40 -12.30
C GLY A 78 13.22 -17.95 -11.85
N GLN A 79 12.66 -16.96 -12.56
CA GLN A 79 12.79 -15.55 -12.22
C GLN A 79 12.01 -15.22 -10.93
N ARG A 80 12.70 -14.58 -9.96
CA ARG A 80 12.09 -14.00 -8.77
C ARG A 80 11.27 -12.77 -9.15
N VAL A 81 10.01 -12.70 -8.71
CA VAL A 81 9.11 -11.61 -9.10
C VAL A 81 8.24 -11.13 -7.93
N SER A 82 8.03 -9.82 -7.86
CA SER A 82 6.92 -9.21 -7.12
C SER A 82 5.82 -8.82 -8.10
N VAL A 83 4.57 -9.08 -7.75
CA VAL A 83 3.45 -8.95 -8.67
C VAL A 83 2.71 -7.64 -8.47
N ASP A 84 2.59 -6.86 -9.54
CA ASP A 84 1.71 -5.69 -9.59
C ASP A 84 0.26 -6.15 -9.69
N PRO A 85 -0.59 -5.90 -8.67
CA PRO A 85 -1.97 -6.34 -8.70
C PRO A 85 -2.85 -5.54 -9.68
N VAL A 86 -2.38 -4.42 -10.21
CA VAL A 86 -3.14 -3.50 -11.05
C VAL A 86 -3.09 -3.94 -12.52
N ILE A 87 -4.22 -4.40 -13.05
CA ILE A 87 -4.36 -4.76 -14.45
C ILE A 87 -5.26 -3.73 -15.14
N SER A 88 -4.75 -3.06 -16.15
CA SER A 88 -5.43 -1.99 -16.90
C SER A 88 -5.60 -2.35 -18.38
N CYS A 89 -6.56 -1.70 -19.06
CA CYS A 89 -6.80 -1.96 -20.49
C CYS A 89 -5.77 -1.32 -21.44
N GLY A 90 -4.99 -0.36 -20.96
CA GLY A 90 -3.94 0.31 -21.72
C GLY A 90 -4.42 1.40 -22.71
N HIS A 91 -5.72 1.52 -23.03
CA HIS A 91 -6.21 2.39 -24.12
C HIS A 91 -7.30 3.41 -23.71
N CYS A 92 -7.91 3.30 -22.52
CA CYS A 92 -8.89 4.28 -22.06
C CYS A 92 -8.24 5.61 -21.69
N TYR A 93 -9.06 6.67 -21.50
CA TYR A 93 -8.53 8.00 -21.15
C TYR A 93 -7.57 8.00 -19.94
N PRO A 94 -7.91 7.41 -18.79
CA PRO A 94 -6.93 7.32 -17.69
C PRO A 94 -5.61 6.67 -18.10
N CYS A 95 -5.65 5.58 -18.85
CA CYS A 95 -4.44 4.90 -19.31
C CYS A 95 -3.61 5.80 -20.26
N SER A 96 -4.27 6.53 -21.17
CA SER A 96 -3.57 7.40 -22.13
C SER A 96 -2.90 8.61 -21.49
N VAL A 97 -3.36 9.02 -20.28
CA VAL A 97 -2.75 10.11 -19.50
C VAL A 97 -1.86 9.63 -18.36
N GLY A 98 -1.43 8.35 -18.41
CA GLY A 98 -0.47 7.77 -17.46
C GLY A 98 -1.06 7.44 -16.07
N LYS A 99 -2.38 7.25 -15.98
CA LYS A 99 -3.10 6.87 -14.75
C LYS A 99 -3.80 5.51 -14.89
N PRO A 100 -3.09 4.40 -15.18
CA PRO A 100 -3.68 3.08 -15.36
C PRO A 100 -4.38 2.56 -14.09
N ASN A 101 -3.98 3.03 -12.93
CA ASN A 101 -4.55 2.71 -11.62
C ASN A 101 -6.02 3.17 -11.43
N VAL A 102 -6.54 3.98 -12.32
CA VAL A 102 -7.96 4.40 -12.38
C VAL A 102 -8.56 4.09 -13.76
N CYS A 103 -8.09 3.02 -14.39
CA CYS A 103 -8.61 2.51 -15.65
C CYS A 103 -10.12 2.26 -15.57
N THR A 104 -10.86 2.55 -16.66
CA THR A 104 -12.32 2.32 -16.72
C THR A 104 -12.70 0.84 -16.64
N SER A 105 -11.76 -0.05 -17.00
CA SER A 105 -11.89 -1.51 -16.91
C SER A 105 -10.86 -2.08 -15.93
N LEU A 106 -10.67 -1.38 -14.80
CA LEU A 106 -9.68 -1.76 -13.80
C LEU A 106 -9.97 -3.14 -13.21
N VAL A 107 -8.95 -3.99 -13.21
CA VAL A 107 -8.95 -5.26 -12.48
C VAL A 107 -7.81 -5.23 -11.46
N VAL A 108 -8.10 -5.62 -10.22
CA VAL A 108 -7.11 -5.75 -9.15
C VAL A 108 -7.11 -7.20 -8.68
N LEU A 109 -5.93 -7.84 -8.70
CA LEU A 109 -5.74 -9.18 -8.15
C LEU A 109 -6.06 -9.18 -6.65
N GLY A 110 -6.67 -10.23 -6.15
CA GLY A 110 -7.15 -10.32 -4.77
C GLY A 110 -8.49 -9.61 -4.49
N VAL A 111 -8.99 -8.80 -5.43
CA VAL A 111 -10.27 -8.07 -5.32
C VAL A 111 -11.23 -8.51 -6.43
N HIS A 112 -10.90 -8.21 -7.68
CA HIS A 112 -11.75 -8.51 -8.86
C HIS A 112 -11.45 -9.91 -9.44
N ARG A 113 -10.22 -10.38 -9.32
CA ARG A 113 -9.74 -11.71 -9.68
C ARG A 113 -9.04 -12.33 -8.47
N ASP A 114 -8.82 -13.64 -8.51
CA ASP A 114 -8.07 -14.35 -7.48
C ASP A 114 -6.66 -13.77 -7.32
N GLY A 115 -6.23 -13.66 -6.09
CA GLY A 115 -4.99 -13.04 -5.66
C GLY A 115 -3.93 -14.02 -5.21
N GLY A 116 -3.04 -13.53 -4.32
CA GLY A 116 -1.81 -14.17 -3.92
C GLY A 116 -1.89 -15.02 -2.64
N PHE A 117 -3.06 -15.15 -1.98
CA PHE A 117 -3.16 -16.06 -0.82
C PHE A 117 -3.37 -17.51 -1.28
N SER A 118 -2.41 -18.02 -2.02
CA SER A 118 -2.41 -19.33 -2.64
C SER A 118 -0.98 -19.81 -2.87
N GLU A 119 -0.77 -21.09 -3.04
CA GLU A 119 0.56 -21.63 -3.40
C GLU A 119 1.00 -21.18 -4.80
N TYR A 120 0.05 -20.96 -5.72
CA TYR A 120 0.33 -20.50 -7.08
C TYR A 120 -0.71 -19.49 -7.53
N ALA A 121 -0.29 -18.53 -8.34
CA ALA A 121 -1.17 -17.60 -9.05
C ALA A 121 -0.77 -17.46 -10.53
N VAL A 122 -1.75 -17.30 -11.41
CA VAL A 122 -1.53 -16.93 -12.82
C VAL A 122 -1.79 -15.45 -12.98
N VAL A 123 -0.81 -14.74 -13.51
CA VAL A 123 -0.83 -13.28 -13.70
C VAL A 123 -0.31 -12.90 -15.10
N PRO A 124 -0.73 -11.76 -15.67
CA PRO A 124 -0.12 -11.28 -16.91
C PRO A 124 1.40 -11.11 -16.73
N ALA A 125 2.18 -11.56 -17.69
CA ALA A 125 3.64 -11.55 -17.61
C ALA A 125 4.20 -10.13 -17.36
N GLN A 126 3.55 -9.11 -17.89
CA GLN A 126 3.92 -7.71 -17.69
C GLN A 126 3.71 -7.21 -16.24
N ASN A 127 2.86 -7.89 -15.46
CA ASN A 127 2.59 -7.57 -14.05
C ASN A 127 3.58 -8.26 -13.09
N ALA A 128 4.36 -9.23 -13.56
CA ALA A 128 5.36 -9.94 -12.78
C ALA A 128 6.72 -9.24 -12.93
N TRP A 129 7.05 -8.36 -11.97
CA TRP A 129 8.26 -7.53 -11.99
C TRP A 129 9.45 -8.26 -11.43
N PRO A 130 10.57 -8.36 -12.18
CA PRO A 130 11.79 -9.03 -11.72
C PRO A 130 12.37 -8.38 -10.47
N ILE A 131 12.76 -9.21 -9.52
CA ILE A 131 13.44 -8.78 -8.30
C ILE A 131 14.90 -9.25 -8.36
N PRO A 132 15.88 -8.33 -8.23
CA PRO A 132 17.28 -8.66 -8.14
C PRO A 132 17.59 -9.66 -7.00
N ASP A 133 18.60 -10.51 -7.19
CA ASP A 133 18.92 -11.58 -6.25
C ASP A 133 19.46 -11.07 -4.90
N ASP A 134 20.01 -9.87 -4.87
CA ASP A 134 20.52 -9.18 -3.68
C ASP A 134 19.40 -8.57 -2.80
N ILE A 135 18.16 -8.52 -3.29
CA ILE A 135 17.01 -8.07 -2.50
C ILE A 135 16.41 -9.27 -1.74
N PRO A 136 16.33 -9.26 -0.39
CA PRO A 136 15.72 -10.32 0.38
C PRO A 136 14.23 -10.52 0.03
N ASP A 137 13.74 -11.76 0.13
CA ASP A 137 12.33 -12.10 -0.18
C ASP A 137 11.33 -11.28 0.65
N LYS A 138 11.63 -11.06 1.93
CA LYS A 138 10.80 -10.22 2.80
C LYS A 138 10.72 -8.76 2.35
N HIS A 139 11.77 -8.25 1.71
CA HIS A 139 11.74 -6.91 1.12
C HIS A 139 11.03 -6.92 -0.23
N ALA A 140 11.17 -7.98 -1.00
CA ALA A 140 10.51 -8.13 -2.28
C ALA A 140 8.97 -8.14 -2.19
N VAL A 141 8.40 -8.80 -1.19
CA VAL A 141 6.94 -8.79 -0.95
C VAL A 141 6.43 -7.40 -0.53
N MET A 142 7.29 -6.55 0.01
CA MET A 142 6.96 -5.19 0.43
C MET A 142 7.01 -4.17 -0.73
N VAL A 143 7.39 -4.57 -1.94
CA VAL A 143 7.40 -3.66 -3.10
C VAL A 143 6.02 -3.05 -3.32
N GLU A 144 4.95 -3.85 -3.32
CA GLU A 144 3.59 -3.34 -3.53
C GLU A 144 3.19 -2.25 -2.52
N PRO A 145 3.28 -2.44 -1.18
CA PRO A 145 2.97 -1.38 -0.22
C PRO A 145 3.76 -0.08 -0.44
N PHE A 146 5.04 -0.17 -0.77
CA PHE A 146 5.86 1.01 -1.07
C PHE A 146 5.47 1.69 -2.39
N THR A 147 4.85 0.98 -3.35
CA THR A 147 4.33 1.62 -4.56
C THR A 147 3.23 2.62 -4.27
N ILE A 148 2.49 2.43 -3.19
CA ILE A 148 1.48 3.39 -2.73
C ILE A 148 2.16 4.71 -2.30
N ALA A 149 3.24 4.62 -1.50
CA ALA A 149 4.05 5.80 -1.14
C ALA A 149 4.65 6.46 -2.39
N ALA A 150 5.16 5.68 -3.35
CA ALA A 150 5.69 6.20 -4.61
C ALA A 150 4.62 6.91 -5.45
N ASN A 151 3.37 6.46 -5.40
CA ASN A 151 2.26 7.13 -6.07
C ASN A 151 1.86 8.42 -5.36
N VAL A 152 1.76 8.41 -4.03
CA VAL A 152 1.50 9.59 -3.19
C VAL A 152 2.56 10.67 -3.42
N THR A 153 3.83 10.32 -3.33
CA THR A 153 4.94 11.26 -3.53
C THR A 153 5.03 11.75 -4.98
N GLY A 154 4.66 10.90 -5.94
CA GLY A 154 4.54 11.30 -7.35
C GLY A 154 3.48 12.38 -7.60
N GLN A 155 2.37 12.38 -6.86
CA GLN A 155 1.36 13.45 -6.88
C GLN A 155 1.84 14.68 -6.11
N ALA A 156 2.40 14.48 -4.92
CA ALA A 156 2.84 15.54 -4.01
C ALA A 156 4.07 16.30 -4.51
N LYS A 157 4.97 15.63 -5.24
CA LYS A 157 6.28 16.15 -5.67
C LYS A 157 7.04 16.82 -4.52
N PRO A 158 7.36 16.06 -3.44
CA PRO A 158 8.03 16.61 -2.28
C PRO A 158 9.43 17.12 -2.61
N THR A 159 9.86 18.11 -1.86
CA THR A 159 11.21 18.68 -1.92
C THR A 159 11.88 18.60 -0.56
N GLU A 160 13.19 18.77 -0.49
CA GLU A 160 13.95 18.79 0.76
C GLU A 160 13.46 19.88 1.73
N GLN A 161 12.93 20.98 1.20
CA GLN A 161 12.50 22.15 2.00
C GLN A 161 11.10 21.95 2.62
N ASP A 162 10.38 20.90 2.25
CA ASP A 162 9.04 20.68 2.74
C ASP A 162 9.01 20.36 4.24
N VAL A 163 7.92 20.78 4.85
CA VAL A 163 7.49 20.38 6.18
C VAL A 163 6.27 19.47 5.97
N ALA A 164 6.48 18.18 6.05
CA ALA A 164 5.45 17.18 5.76
C ALA A 164 4.72 16.75 7.03
N LEU A 165 3.40 16.83 7.02
CA LEU A 165 2.51 16.31 8.06
C LEU A 165 1.77 15.09 7.52
N ILE A 166 1.89 13.96 8.20
CA ILE A 166 1.23 12.71 7.83
C ILE A 166 0.22 12.35 8.91
N TYR A 167 -1.04 12.23 8.53
CA TYR A 167 -2.08 11.67 9.38
C TYR A 167 -2.11 10.15 9.26
N GLY A 168 -1.95 9.47 10.38
CA GLY A 168 -1.94 8.01 10.50
C GLY A 168 -0.54 7.41 10.45
N ALA A 169 -0.18 6.66 11.50
CA ALA A 169 1.04 5.87 11.64
C ALA A 169 0.78 4.36 11.37
N GLY A 170 -0.21 4.05 10.54
CA GLY A 170 -0.42 2.72 9.98
C GLY A 170 0.57 2.41 8.85
N PRO A 171 0.48 1.21 8.23
CA PRO A 171 1.42 0.81 7.18
C PRO A 171 1.61 1.85 6.08
N MET A 172 0.53 2.47 5.59
CA MET A 172 0.60 3.47 4.52
C MET A 172 1.28 4.77 4.95
N GLY A 173 1.05 5.23 6.19
CA GLY A 173 1.79 6.36 6.74
C GLY A 173 3.29 6.06 6.88
N LEU A 174 3.63 4.88 7.38
CA LEU A 174 5.02 4.49 7.64
C LEU A 174 5.85 4.29 6.35
N VAL A 175 5.28 3.67 5.29
CA VAL A 175 5.96 3.61 3.98
C VAL A 175 6.17 5.01 3.40
N THR A 176 5.21 5.92 3.65
CA THR A 176 5.32 7.32 3.20
C THR A 176 6.39 8.08 3.97
N VAL A 177 6.52 7.88 5.30
CA VAL A 177 7.62 8.44 6.11
C VAL A 177 8.96 8.04 5.52
N GLN A 178 9.16 6.74 5.26
CA GLN A 178 10.42 6.24 4.71
C GLN A 178 10.71 6.82 3.31
N ALA A 179 9.70 6.92 2.45
CA ALA A 179 9.89 7.54 1.14
C ALA A 179 10.29 9.02 1.26
N LEU A 180 9.60 9.80 2.09
CA LEU A 180 9.92 11.23 2.29
C LEU A 180 11.32 11.44 2.86
N LYS A 181 11.74 10.63 3.82
CA LYS A 181 13.06 10.77 4.46
C LYS A 181 14.17 10.16 3.62
N GLY A 182 14.00 8.92 3.15
CA GLY A 182 15.08 8.19 2.48
C GLY A 182 15.28 8.57 1.01
N VAL A 183 14.18 8.86 0.31
CA VAL A 183 14.22 9.17 -1.13
C VAL A 183 14.29 10.66 -1.40
N TYR A 184 13.39 11.42 -0.78
CA TYR A 184 13.23 12.86 -1.05
C TYR A 184 13.98 13.74 -0.06
N GLN A 185 14.57 13.18 1.00
CA GLN A 185 15.33 13.88 2.02
C GLN A 185 14.59 15.09 2.62
N VAL A 186 13.26 14.95 2.76
CA VAL A 186 12.42 16.01 3.29
C VAL A 186 12.91 16.40 4.69
N LYS A 187 13.14 17.70 4.86
CA LYS A 187 13.79 18.27 6.06
C LYS A 187 13.06 17.90 7.34
N GLN A 188 11.73 17.97 7.33
CA GLN A 188 10.92 17.75 8.52
C GLN A 188 9.68 16.90 8.18
N VAL A 189 9.58 15.73 8.81
CA VAL A 189 8.43 14.83 8.69
C VAL A 189 7.78 14.67 10.05
N ILE A 190 6.52 15.04 10.14
CA ILE A 190 5.66 14.99 11.31
C ILE A 190 4.62 13.89 11.11
N VAL A 191 4.40 13.05 12.10
CA VAL A 191 3.36 12.01 12.06
C VAL A 191 2.39 12.18 13.22
N VAL A 192 1.11 12.01 12.92
CA VAL A 192 0.02 12.12 13.90
C VAL A 192 -0.76 10.81 13.93
N ASP A 193 -0.98 10.28 15.11
CA ASP A 193 -1.82 9.10 15.37
C ASP A 193 -2.39 9.17 16.78
N ARG A 194 -3.32 8.28 17.11
CA ARG A 194 -3.89 8.14 18.47
C ARG A 194 -3.25 7.04 19.28
N ILE A 195 -2.33 6.27 18.69
CA ILE A 195 -1.72 5.08 19.27
C ILE A 195 -0.22 5.32 19.42
N ASP A 196 0.26 5.38 20.66
CA ASP A 196 1.66 5.71 20.96
C ASP A 196 2.65 4.68 20.41
N GLU A 197 2.31 3.40 20.42
CA GLU A 197 3.15 2.34 19.86
C GLU A 197 3.35 2.53 18.35
N ARG A 198 2.32 2.98 17.62
CA ARG A 198 2.42 3.35 16.20
C ARG A 198 3.27 4.60 15.99
N LEU A 199 3.14 5.60 16.87
CA LEU A 199 3.99 6.77 16.85
C LEU A 199 5.46 6.42 17.12
N ALA A 200 5.73 5.43 17.98
CA ALA A 200 7.07 4.89 18.16
C ALA A 200 7.60 4.21 16.89
N MET A 201 6.75 3.50 16.12
CA MET A 201 7.13 2.96 14.81
C MET A 201 7.43 4.07 13.80
N ALA A 202 6.65 5.16 13.82
CA ALA A 202 6.90 6.32 12.96
C ALA A 202 8.28 6.95 13.24
N ARG A 203 8.67 7.09 14.50
CA ARG A 203 10.02 7.56 14.87
C ARG A 203 11.12 6.62 14.33
N ARG A 204 10.95 5.30 14.50
CA ARG A 204 11.91 4.32 13.94
C ARG A 204 11.97 4.34 12.42
N SER A 205 10.88 4.72 11.77
CA SER A 205 10.80 4.88 10.31
C SER A 205 11.42 6.18 9.81
N GLY A 206 11.76 7.13 10.70
CA GLY A 206 12.46 8.37 10.37
C GLY A 206 11.66 9.66 10.60
N ALA A 207 10.47 9.60 11.23
CA ALA A 207 9.71 10.80 11.59
C ALA A 207 10.50 11.68 12.59
N ASP A 208 10.60 12.97 12.32
CA ASP A 208 11.29 13.95 13.18
C ASP A 208 10.43 14.31 14.40
N TRP A 209 9.11 14.42 14.18
CA TRP A 209 8.14 14.68 15.24
C TRP A 209 6.97 13.73 15.16
N VAL A 210 6.43 13.36 16.33
CA VAL A 210 5.20 12.60 16.43
C VAL A 210 4.29 13.22 17.48
N PHE A 211 2.98 13.25 17.19
CA PHE A 211 1.98 13.80 18.09
C PHE A 211 0.82 12.82 18.25
N ASN A 212 0.42 12.59 19.51
CA ASN A 212 -0.80 11.85 19.82
C ASN A 212 -1.98 12.83 19.88
N ASN A 213 -2.79 12.87 18.82
CA ASN A 213 -3.95 13.75 18.71
C ASN A 213 -5.19 13.24 19.48
N GLY A 214 -5.09 12.09 20.14
CA GLY A 214 -6.06 11.65 21.15
C GLY A 214 -5.86 12.31 22.51
N GLU A 215 -4.65 12.83 22.79
CA GLU A 215 -4.27 13.40 24.08
C GLU A 215 -4.11 14.93 24.05
N GLN A 216 -3.79 15.49 22.88
CA GLN A 216 -3.55 16.93 22.73
C GLN A 216 -4.09 17.48 21.42
N SER A 217 -4.37 18.77 21.37
CA SER A 217 -4.69 19.46 20.13
C SER A 217 -3.48 19.51 19.21
N LEU A 218 -3.62 18.95 18.01
CA LEU A 218 -2.57 18.99 16.99
C LEU A 218 -2.21 20.42 16.62
N GLN A 219 -3.21 21.29 16.43
CA GLN A 219 -2.99 22.70 16.11
C GLN A 219 -2.11 23.38 17.16
N ALA A 220 -2.46 23.24 18.45
CA ALA A 220 -1.69 23.83 19.54
C ALA A 220 -0.25 23.30 19.60
N ALA A 221 -0.07 21.99 19.40
CA ALA A 221 1.25 21.36 19.39
C ALA A 221 2.14 21.86 18.22
N LEU A 222 1.56 22.06 17.04
CA LEU A 222 2.27 22.62 15.89
C LEU A 222 2.62 24.10 16.09
N GLU A 223 1.69 24.89 16.66
CA GLU A 223 1.89 26.31 16.96
C GLU A 223 2.99 26.51 18.00
N GLU A 224 2.98 25.73 19.09
CA GLU A 224 4.03 25.77 20.13
C GLU A 224 5.44 25.56 19.57
N LYS A 225 5.56 24.68 18.56
CA LYS A 225 6.85 24.37 17.93
C LYS A 225 7.15 25.22 16.70
N GLY A 226 6.26 26.13 16.32
CA GLY A 226 6.41 26.95 15.12
C GLY A 226 6.40 26.13 13.81
N ILE A 227 5.77 24.94 13.82
CA ILE A 227 5.70 24.05 12.67
C ILE A 227 4.56 24.50 11.73
N LYS A 228 4.88 24.71 10.46
CA LYS A 228 3.94 25.15 9.44
C LYS A 228 3.97 24.15 8.26
N PRO A 229 3.02 23.22 8.16
CA PRO A 229 3.02 22.20 7.12
C PRO A 229 2.88 22.78 5.71
N THR A 230 3.78 22.38 4.80
CA THR A 230 3.75 22.72 3.37
C THR A 230 3.30 21.54 2.51
N LEU A 231 3.32 20.35 3.09
CA LEU A 231 2.83 19.11 2.49
C LEU A 231 2.04 18.33 3.55
N ILE A 232 0.80 17.97 3.25
CA ILE A 232 -0.03 17.17 4.15
C ILE A 232 -0.49 15.92 3.43
N ILE A 233 -0.38 14.76 4.10
CA ILE A 233 -0.76 13.46 3.55
C ILE A 233 -1.74 12.79 4.51
N ASP A 234 -2.95 12.52 4.02
CA ASP A 234 -3.97 11.79 4.77
C ASP A 234 -3.87 10.29 4.50
N ALA A 235 -3.15 9.57 5.37
CA ALA A 235 -3.05 8.11 5.37
C ALA A 235 -3.96 7.46 6.46
N ALA A 236 -4.69 8.25 7.24
CA ALA A 236 -5.68 7.76 8.20
C ALA A 236 -7.08 7.64 7.59
N CYS A 237 -7.34 8.35 6.49
CA CYS A 237 -8.53 8.19 5.66
C CYS A 237 -9.86 8.50 6.38
N HIS A 238 -9.86 9.41 7.36
CA HIS A 238 -11.08 9.81 8.05
C HIS A 238 -11.64 11.13 7.45
N PRO A 239 -12.95 11.25 7.19
CA PRO A 239 -13.55 12.41 6.51
C PRO A 239 -13.26 13.78 7.15
N SER A 240 -13.09 13.84 8.49
CA SER A 240 -12.78 15.10 9.20
C SER A 240 -11.36 15.62 8.96
N ILE A 241 -10.43 14.77 8.50
CA ILE A 241 -9.02 15.15 8.34
C ILE A 241 -8.86 16.22 7.27
N LEU A 242 -9.61 16.14 6.17
CA LEU A 242 -9.49 17.11 5.10
C LEU A 242 -9.75 18.56 5.59
N GLN A 243 -10.75 18.76 6.44
CA GLN A 243 -11.05 20.07 7.01
C GLN A 243 -9.90 20.58 7.88
N GLU A 244 -9.38 19.73 8.76
CA GLU A 244 -8.26 20.07 9.62
C GLU A 244 -6.98 20.32 8.80
N ALA A 245 -6.70 19.50 7.79
CA ALA A 245 -5.58 19.67 6.88
C ALA A 245 -5.62 21.03 6.15
N ILE A 246 -6.80 21.44 5.64
CA ILE A 246 -6.98 22.76 5.03
C ILE A 246 -6.69 23.88 6.03
N THR A 247 -7.10 23.71 7.29
CA THR A 247 -6.87 24.70 8.36
C THR A 247 -5.39 24.83 8.68
N LEU A 248 -4.68 23.71 8.86
CA LEU A 248 -3.27 23.67 9.26
C LEU A 248 -2.28 23.93 8.12
N ALA A 249 -2.71 23.76 6.88
CA ALA A 249 -1.86 23.96 5.70
C ALA A 249 -1.35 25.39 5.60
N SER A 250 -0.08 25.56 5.32
CA SER A 250 0.52 26.84 4.93
C SER A 250 -0.05 27.34 3.60
N PRO A 251 0.01 28.64 3.27
CA PRO A 251 -0.23 29.09 1.90
C PRO A 251 0.65 28.35 0.88
N ALA A 252 0.08 28.05 -0.29
CA ALA A 252 0.69 27.26 -1.38
C ALA A 252 1.02 25.79 -1.01
N ALA A 253 0.49 25.27 0.11
CA ALA A 253 0.70 23.88 0.50
C ALA A 253 -0.01 22.89 -0.42
N ARG A 254 0.47 21.65 -0.39
CA ARG A 254 -0.11 20.51 -1.12
C ARG A 254 -0.71 19.53 -0.13
N ILE A 255 -1.91 19.05 -0.43
CA ILE A 255 -2.62 18.04 0.36
C ILE A 255 -2.85 16.82 -0.53
N VAL A 256 -2.50 15.61 -0.05
CA VAL A 256 -2.77 14.35 -0.76
C VAL A 256 -3.71 13.48 0.06
N LEU A 257 -4.84 13.12 -0.53
CA LEU A 257 -5.85 12.26 0.07
C LEU A 257 -5.66 10.82 -0.40
N MET A 258 -5.66 9.89 0.53
CA MET A 258 -5.65 8.45 0.26
C MET A 258 -6.99 7.80 0.64
N GLY A 259 -7.86 8.52 1.34
CA GLY A 259 -9.14 8.03 1.82
C GLY A 259 -10.09 7.62 0.69
N PHE A 260 -10.81 6.52 0.93
CA PHE A 260 -11.81 5.97 0.02
C PHE A 260 -13.12 5.72 0.79
N SER A 261 -13.63 6.80 1.42
CA SER A 261 -14.89 6.79 2.18
C SER A 261 -16.03 7.41 1.37
N ASN A 262 -17.25 6.93 1.58
CA ASN A 262 -18.47 7.54 1.07
C ASN A 262 -19.04 8.61 2.02
N GLU A 263 -18.45 8.80 3.20
CA GLU A 263 -18.85 9.83 4.14
C GLU A 263 -18.39 11.21 3.64
N PRO A 264 -19.26 12.24 3.68
CA PRO A 264 -18.92 13.56 3.21
C PRO A 264 -17.92 14.26 4.15
N SER A 265 -16.93 14.95 3.56
CA SER A 265 -16.09 15.92 4.27
C SER A 265 -16.72 17.32 4.15
N GLN A 266 -16.81 18.03 5.28
CA GLN A 266 -17.26 19.43 5.27
C GLN A 266 -16.06 20.35 5.04
N ILE A 267 -16.09 21.12 3.96
CA ILE A 267 -15.00 22.04 3.60
C ILE A 267 -15.53 23.43 3.29
N VAL A 268 -14.72 24.44 3.62
CA VAL A 268 -14.99 25.85 3.27
C VAL A 268 -14.04 26.25 2.15
N GLN A 269 -14.59 26.60 0.98
CA GLN A 269 -13.79 26.96 -0.20
C GLN A 269 -12.79 28.08 0.05
N GLN A 270 -13.14 29.08 0.88
CA GLN A 270 -12.24 30.16 1.25
C GLN A 270 -10.92 29.67 1.84
N GLY A 271 -10.94 28.56 2.62
CA GLY A 271 -9.75 27.96 3.20
C GLY A 271 -8.78 27.41 2.14
N ILE A 272 -9.31 26.93 1.01
CA ILE A 272 -8.54 26.44 -0.12
C ILE A 272 -8.05 27.61 -0.99
N THR A 273 -8.98 28.44 -1.48
CA THR A 273 -8.67 29.51 -2.43
C THR A 273 -7.83 30.61 -1.79
N GLY A 274 -8.11 30.97 -0.53
CA GLY A 274 -7.37 32.02 0.19
C GLY A 274 -5.90 31.66 0.47
N LYS A 275 -5.57 30.37 0.44
CA LYS A 275 -4.18 29.86 0.59
C LYS A 275 -3.59 29.31 -0.72
N GLU A 276 -4.38 29.30 -1.81
CA GLU A 276 -4.00 28.69 -3.10
C GLU A 276 -3.49 27.24 -2.92
N LEU A 277 -4.26 26.42 -2.19
CA LEU A 277 -3.88 25.03 -1.90
C LEU A 277 -4.06 24.13 -3.13
N ALA A 278 -3.10 23.22 -3.35
CA ALA A 278 -3.23 22.14 -4.31
C ALA A 278 -3.66 20.85 -3.59
N ILE A 279 -4.86 20.32 -3.93
CA ILE A 279 -5.39 19.10 -3.34
C ILE A 279 -5.36 17.99 -4.39
N PHE A 280 -4.66 16.91 -4.08
CA PHE A 280 -4.49 15.73 -4.91
C PHE A 280 -5.15 14.52 -4.26
N SER A 281 -5.45 13.50 -5.06
CA SER A 281 -5.82 12.17 -4.58
C SER A 281 -4.83 11.13 -5.08
N SER A 282 -4.64 10.06 -4.31
CA SER A 282 -3.82 8.92 -4.69
C SER A 282 -4.58 7.63 -4.44
N ARG A 283 -4.62 6.74 -5.43
CA ARG A 283 -5.26 5.43 -5.36
C ARG A 283 -4.36 4.38 -5.99
N LEU A 284 -4.14 3.25 -5.30
CA LEU A 284 -3.30 2.17 -5.81
C LEU A 284 -1.92 2.68 -6.29
N ASN A 285 -1.34 2.05 -7.28
CA ASN A 285 -0.10 2.50 -7.90
C ASN A 285 -0.27 2.72 -9.42
N ALA A 286 0.42 3.72 -9.94
CA ALA A 286 0.50 4.01 -11.37
C ALA A 286 1.89 3.63 -11.89
N ASN A 287 2.14 2.34 -12.20
CA ASN A 287 3.41 1.82 -12.72
C ASN A 287 4.61 2.13 -11.81
N LYS A 288 4.47 1.94 -10.48
CA LYS A 288 5.50 2.33 -9.51
C LYS A 288 6.43 1.19 -9.09
N PHE A 289 6.20 -0.04 -9.55
CA PHE A 289 7.07 -1.18 -9.22
C PHE A 289 8.54 -0.94 -9.54
N PRO A 290 8.92 -0.50 -10.76
CA PRO A 290 10.33 -0.25 -11.08
C PRO A 290 10.97 0.81 -10.17
N VAL A 291 10.19 1.83 -9.80
CA VAL A 291 10.64 2.91 -8.92
C VAL A 291 11.00 2.38 -7.54
N VAL A 292 10.13 1.56 -6.97
CA VAL A 292 10.33 0.99 -5.62
C VAL A 292 11.45 -0.05 -5.63
N ILE A 293 11.56 -0.87 -6.67
CA ILE A 293 12.68 -1.81 -6.83
C ILE A 293 14.02 -1.05 -6.86
N ASP A 294 14.10 0.10 -7.55
CA ASP A 294 15.28 0.96 -7.52
C ASP A 294 15.54 1.53 -6.11
N TRP A 295 14.51 1.95 -5.39
CA TRP A 295 14.67 2.42 -4.00
C TRP A 295 15.26 1.35 -3.08
N LEU A 296 14.77 0.10 -3.20
CA LEU A 296 15.30 -1.05 -2.45
C LEU A 296 16.76 -1.34 -2.81
N LYS A 297 17.06 -1.39 -4.12
CA LYS A 297 18.42 -1.64 -4.62
C LYS A 297 19.43 -0.60 -4.14
N ARG A 298 19.02 0.64 -4.00
CA ARG A 298 19.83 1.76 -3.51
C ARG A 298 19.82 1.89 -1.98
N GLY A 299 19.08 1.04 -1.26
CA GLY A 299 18.99 1.11 0.20
C GLY A 299 18.32 2.38 0.75
N LEU A 300 17.43 3.01 -0.05
CA LEU A 300 16.75 4.26 0.32
C LEU A 300 15.57 4.04 1.26
N ILE A 301 15.06 2.82 1.31
CA ILE A 301 13.95 2.38 2.17
C ILE A 301 14.31 1.08 2.87
N ASP A 302 13.74 0.85 4.04
CA ASP A 302 13.99 -0.33 4.88
C ASP A 302 12.67 -1.01 5.29
N PRO A 303 12.18 -1.97 4.49
CA PRO A 303 10.95 -2.68 4.79
C PRO A 303 10.95 -3.45 6.11
N GLU A 304 12.11 -3.89 6.60
CA GLU A 304 12.22 -4.68 7.83
C GLU A 304 11.64 -3.93 9.04
N LYS A 305 11.71 -2.59 9.04
CA LYS A 305 11.12 -1.76 10.11
C LYS A 305 9.60 -1.83 10.23
N LEU A 306 8.92 -2.34 9.19
CA LEU A 306 7.46 -2.43 9.15
C LEU A 306 6.96 -3.86 9.35
N ILE A 307 7.78 -4.87 9.05
CA ILE A 307 7.40 -6.28 9.17
C ILE A 307 7.41 -6.65 10.64
N THR A 308 6.23 -6.87 11.23
CA THR A 308 6.09 -7.17 12.66
C THR A 308 5.87 -8.66 12.94
N HIS A 309 5.18 -9.35 12.03
CA HIS A 309 4.81 -10.74 12.22
C HIS A 309 4.93 -11.54 10.92
N THR A 310 5.19 -12.83 11.05
CA THR A 310 5.18 -13.78 9.92
C THR A 310 4.49 -15.06 10.39
N PHE A 311 3.51 -15.52 9.60
CA PHE A 311 2.76 -16.75 9.85
C PHE A 311 2.88 -17.70 8.67
N ASP A 312 2.80 -18.97 8.91
CA ASP A 312 2.46 -19.94 7.87
C ASP A 312 1.00 -19.70 7.42
N TYR A 313 0.72 -19.81 6.13
CA TYR A 313 -0.61 -19.52 5.58
C TYR A 313 -1.73 -20.40 6.17
N HIS A 314 -1.40 -21.56 6.74
CA HIS A 314 -2.39 -22.38 7.47
C HIS A 314 -2.96 -21.65 8.69
N HIS A 315 -2.23 -20.68 9.24
CA HIS A 315 -2.64 -19.82 10.36
C HIS A 315 -3.18 -18.45 9.91
N VAL A 316 -3.64 -18.33 8.67
CA VAL A 316 -4.12 -17.05 8.10
C VAL A 316 -5.27 -16.43 8.90
N LYS A 317 -6.14 -17.22 9.53
CA LYS A 317 -7.21 -16.69 10.40
C LYS A 317 -6.63 -15.96 11.60
N ASP A 318 -5.67 -16.58 12.28
CA ASP A 318 -4.99 -15.98 13.43
C ASP A 318 -4.24 -14.71 13.02
N ALA A 319 -3.61 -14.75 11.84
CA ALA A 319 -2.88 -13.61 11.28
C ALA A 319 -3.81 -12.42 10.96
N ILE A 320 -4.99 -12.66 10.37
CA ILE A 320 -6.00 -11.60 10.11
C ILE A 320 -6.58 -11.08 11.42
N GLU A 321 -6.89 -11.96 12.37
CA GLU A 321 -7.41 -11.55 13.68
C GLU A 321 -6.40 -10.69 14.45
N LEU A 322 -5.12 -11.06 14.44
CA LEU A 322 -4.05 -10.25 15.02
C LEU A 322 -3.99 -8.88 14.35
N PHE A 323 -3.98 -8.85 13.01
CA PHE A 323 -3.94 -7.61 12.24
C PHE A 323 -5.11 -6.67 12.58
N GLU A 324 -6.31 -7.21 12.79
CA GLU A 324 -7.50 -6.43 13.13
C GLU A 324 -7.51 -5.93 14.58
N LYS A 325 -7.10 -6.80 15.52
CA LYS A 325 -7.30 -6.57 16.97
C LYS A 325 -6.11 -5.89 17.63
N ASP A 326 -4.89 -6.17 17.20
CA ASP A 326 -3.68 -5.62 17.81
C ASP A 326 -3.03 -4.53 16.96
N GLN A 327 -3.74 -3.45 16.78
CA GLN A 327 -3.23 -2.28 16.06
C GLN A 327 -2.04 -1.59 16.75
N ARG A 328 -1.72 -1.94 17.99
CA ARG A 328 -0.59 -1.37 18.74
C ARG A 328 0.73 -2.01 18.35
N GLN A 329 0.77 -3.33 18.24
CA GLN A 329 2.00 -4.07 17.95
C GLN A 329 2.08 -4.52 16.49
N CYS A 330 0.97 -4.52 15.76
CA CYS A 330 0.88 -5.02 14.41
C CYS A 330 0.97 -3.89 13.37
N CYS A 331 1.92 -4.01 12.45
CA CYS A 331 2.02 -3.12 11.28
C CYS A 331 1.85 -3.94 10.00
N LYS A 332 2.86 -4.68 9.57
CA LYS A 332 2.78 -5.57 8.42
C LYS A 332 2.93 -7.02 8.86
N VAL A 333 1.97 -7.84 8.46
CA VAL A 333 1.96 -9.28 8.66
C VAL A 333 2.24 -9.97 7.35
N LEU A 334 3.16 -10.90 7.34
CA LEU A 334 3.48 -11.74 6.19
C LEU A 334 2.94 -13.15 6.37
N LEU A 335 2.52 -13.76 5.27
CA LEU A 335 2.19 -15.17 5.16
C LEU A 335 3.27 -15.87 4.34
N THR A 336 3.74 -17.03 4.80
CA THR A 336 4.65 -17.90 4.06
C THR A 336 3.86 -19.00 3.35
N PHE A 337 4.21 -19.27 2.10
CA PHE A 337 3.64 -20.32 1.26
C PHE A 337 4.76 -21.26 0.80
N GLY A 338 4.55 -22.56 0.97
CA GLY A 338 5.45 -23.61 0.50
C GLY A 338 6.85 -23.58 1.13
N GLN A 339 7.21 -24.67 1.79
CA GLN A 339 8.61 -25.03 2.03
C GLN A 339 9.15 -25.82 0.86
#